data_44468c9c1db72c26c8ccbd210f88746d
#
_entry.id   44468c9c1db72c26c8ccbd210f88746d
#
_cell.length_a   1.000
_cell.length_b   1.000
_cell.length_c   1.000
_cell.angle_alpha   90.00
_cell.angle_beta   90.00
_cell.angle_gamma   90.00
#
_symmetry.space_group_name_H-M   'P 1'
#
loop_
_entity.id
_entity.type
_entity.pdbx_description
1 polymer ?
#
loop_
_entity_poly.entity_id
_entity_poly.type
_entity_poly.pdbx_seq_one_letter_code
_entity_poly.pdbx_strand_id
1 'polypeptide(L)'
;MVSTLDSQARAQQFRRDQDRQGSRTDQQMRRSTFTDGAVTYGAVGGTQAADLLYYPPAGYRPLERTVRLGSGPERFETAVAALMTWGVQRRSGFEVTDVHEGTGEHYTGIAYDDQGTPLGLQERAEREAVFAEDGSPYISNGMTAVLKVPVGPFTLSAPVRVVYVVDEPTRIGYAYGSRAHHPVSGEEAFFVELHPDGAVTFTIRRFSRPATRMGRLFGPVVRWQQRRITTRYLRALLPARSA
;
A
#
# COMPACT_ATOMS: atom_id res chain seq x y z
N MET A 1 3.98 57.05 -31.95
CA MET A 1 3.05 55.89 -32.17
C MET A 1 3.75 54.53 -32.22
N VAL A 2 5.07 54.47 -32.12
CA VAL A 2 5.86 53.20 -32.21
C VAL A 2 6.07 52.51 -30.84
N SER A 3 5.97 53.26 -29.72
CA SER A 3 6.29 52.77 -28.37
C SER A 3 5.24 51.83 -27.77
N THR A 4 3.98 51.92 -28.19
CA THR A 4 2.84 51.13 -27.57
C THR A 4 2.78 49.70 -28.11
N LEU A 5 3.14 49.49 -29.36
CA LEU A 5 3.14 48.17 -30.01
C LEU A 5 4.27 47.24 -29.45
N ASP A 6 5.45 47.86 -29.17
CA ASP A 6 6.59 47.12 -28.62
C ASP A 6 6.34 46.66 -27.18
N SER A 7 5.63 47.48 -26.37
CA SER A 7 5.23 47.11 -24.99
C SER A 7 4.18 46.00 -24.96
N GLN A 8 3.25 45.99 -25.90
CA GLN A 8 2.24 44.92 -25.98
C GLN A 8 2.86 43.58 -26.46
N ALA A 9 3.78 43.63 -27.39
CA ALA A 9 4.50 42.45 -27.86
C ALA A 9 5.33 41.80 -26.74
N ARG A 10 6.04 42.61 -25.93
CA ARG A 10 6.79 42.10 -24.75
C ARG A 10 5.89 41.51 -23.67
N ALA A 11 4.75 42.12 -23.41
CA ALA A 11 3.79 41.60 -22.44
C ALA A 11 3.17 40.25 -22.88
N GLN A 12 2.90 40.10 -24.20
CA GLN A 12 2.42 38.82 -24.76
C GLN A 12 3.51 37.74 -24.73
N GLN A 13 4.75 38.10 -25.00
CA GLN A 13 5.87 37.14 -24.92
C GLN A 13 6.11 36.66 -23.50
N PHE A 14 6.08 37.57 -22.52
CA PHE A 14 6.22 37.21 -21.10
C PHE A 14 5.12 36.27 -20.60
N ARG A 15 3.87 36.51 -21.03
CA ARG A 15 2.75 35.59 -20.72
C ARG A 15 2.95 34.18 -21.32
N ARG A 16 3.37 34.09 -22.58
CA ARG A 16 3.67 32.84 -23.27
C ARG A 16 4.81 32.06 -22.59
N ASP A 17 5.81 32.75 -22.10
CA ASP A 17 6.92 32.12 -21.39
C ASP A 17 6.52 31.62 -19.98
N GLN A 18 5.66 32.37 -19.28
CA GLN A 18 5.06 31.90 -18.01
C GLN A 18 4.16 30.66 -18.20
N ASP A 19 3.31 30.68 -19.24
CA ASP A 19 2.45 29.52 -19.55
C ASP A 19 3.27 28.29 -19.94
N ARG A 20 4.38 28.46 -20.67
CA ARG A 20 5.30 27.36 -21.00
C ARG A 20 6.08 26.86 -19.81
N GLN A 21 6.49 27.72 -18.89
CA GLN A 21 7.14 27.29 -17.64
C GLN A 21 6.16 26.58 -16.71
N GLY A 22 4.94 27.09 -16.53
CA GLY A 22 3.88 26.45 -15.77
C GLY A 22 3.54 25.06 -16.32
N SER A 23 3.38 24.93 -17.63
CA SER A 23 3.10 23.65 -18.29
C SER A 23 4.26 22.65 -18.17
N ARG A 24 5.52 23.08 -18.23
CA ARG A 24 6.70 22.22 -18.03
C ARG A 24 6.81 21.73 -16.60
N THR A 25 6.58 22.61 -15.62
CA THR A 25 6.63 22.27 -14.20
C THR A 25 5.50 21.28 -13.85
N ASP A 26 4.31 21.49 -14.40
CA ASP A 26 3.15 20.60 -14.19
C ASP A 26 3.35 19.22 -14.85
N GLN A 27 3.92 19.19 -16.07
CA GLN A 27 4.29 17.93 -16.73
C GLN A 27 5.44 17.20 -16.02
N GLN A 28 6.39 17.92 -15.47
CA GLN A 28 7.51 17.34 -14.72
C GLN A 28 7.05 16.83 -13.36
N MET A 29 6.14 17.53 -12.69
CA MET A 29 5.49 17.11 -11.45
C MET A 29 4.61 15.89 -11.67
N ARG A 30 3.80 15.85 -12.73
CA ARG A 30 2.98 14.67 -13.10
C ARG A 30 3.83 13.44 -13.46
N ARG A 31 4.98 13.62 -14.12
CA ARG A 31 5.90 12.53 -14.43
C ARG A 31 6.64 12.02 -13.19
N SER A 32 7.04 12.90 -12.26
CA SER A 32 7.70 12.50 -11.02
C SER A 32 6.73 11.76 -10.09
N THR A 33 5.50 12.23 -9.92
CA THR A 33 4.48 11.56 -9.12
C THR A 33 4.11 10.17 -9.68
N PHE A 34 4.07 10.00 -11.00
CA PHE A 34 3.79 8.70 -11.61
C PHE A 34 4.95 7.71 -11.43
N THR A 35 6.20 8.15 -11.56
CA THR A 35 7.40 7.31 -11.37
C THR A 35 7.69 7.03 -9.88
N ASP A 36 7.51 8.02 -9.01
CA ASP A 36 7.78 7.88 -7.57
C ASP A 36 6.72 7.02 -6.85
N GLY A 37 5.52 6.90 -7.41
CA GLY A 37 4.44 6.08 -6.88
C GLY A 37 4.42 4.63 -7.37
N ALA A 38 5.17 4.28 -8.42
CA ALA A 38 5.11 2.97 -9.05
C ALA A 38 5.65 1.85 -8.14
N VAL A 39 4.96 0.71 -8.17
CA VAL A 39 5.45 -0.52 -7.53
C VAL A 39 6.49 -1.23 -8.42
N THR A 40 7.33 -2.08 -7.82
CA THR A 40 8.48 -2.73 -8.48
C THR A 40 8.16 -4.08 -9.13
N TYR A 41 6.89 -4.43 -9.25
CA TYR A 41 6.41 -5.71 -9.79
C TYR A 41 5.16 -5.49 -10.66
N GLY A 42 4.86 -6.46 -11.55
CA GLY A 42 3.76 -6.31 -12.53
C GLY A 42 2.42 -6.92 -12.09
N ALA A 43 2.42 -7.85 -11.11
CA ALA A 43 1.20 -8.54 -10.68
C ALA A 43 0.50 -7.80 -9.53
N VAL A 44 0.09 -6.55 -9.79
CA VAL A 44 -0.60 -5.71 -8.79
C VAL A 44 -1.96 -6.33 -8.46
N GLY A 45 -2.26 -6.47 -7.15
CA GLY A 45 -3.47 -7.15 -6.66
C GLY A 45 -3.37 -8.67 -6.67
N GLY A 46 -2.22 -9.24 -7.04
CA GLY A 46 -2.02 -10.69 -7.13
C GLY A 46 -2.22 -11.44 -5.80
N THR A 47 -2.13 -10.76 -4.66
CA THR A 47 -2.46 -11.37 -3.36
C THR A 47 -3.96 -11.66 -3.18
N GLN A 48 -4.84 -11.18 -4.05
CA GLN A 48 -6.27 -11.53 -4.04
C GLN A 48 -6.55 -12.88 -4.74
N ALA A 49 -5.65 -13.35 -5.61
CA ALA A 49 -5.85 -14.57 -6.36
C ALA A 49 -6.04 -15.77 -5.42
N ALA A 50 -7.14 -16.51 -5.56
CA ALA A 50 -7.47 -17.66 -4.73
C ALA A 50 -6.40 -18.76 -4.81
N ASP A 51 -5.78 -18.89 -5.96
CA ASP A 51 -4.78 -19.90 -6.30
C ASP A 51 -3.32 -19.41 -6.16
N LEU A 52 -3.09 -18.27 -5.48
CA LEU A 52 -1.77 -17.67 -5.29
C LEU A 52 -0.70 -18.66 -4.83
N LEU A 53 -1.05 -19.60 -3.95
CA LEU A 53 -0.10 -20.58 -3.40
C LEU A 53 0.35 -21.62 -4.45
N TYR A 54 -0.50 -21.89 -5.43
CA TYR A 54 -0.23 -22.87 -6.50
C TYR A 54 0.37 -22.21 -7.75
N TYR A 55 -0.10 -21.01 -8.07
CA TYR A 55 0.29 -20.25 -9.27
C TYR A 55 0.77 -18.84 -8.91
N PRO A 56 1.87 -18.71 -8.16
CA PRO A 56 2.42 -17.39 -7.85
C PRO A 56 2.96 -16.72 -9.12
N PRO A 57 3.08 -15.39 -9.13
CA PRO A 57 3.76 -14.69 -10.22
C PRO A 57 5.16 -15.26 -10.47
N ALA A 58 5.55 -15.36 -11.74
CA ALA A 58 6.79 -16.01 -12.14
C ALA A 58 8.03 -15.44 -11.42
N GLY A 59 8.77 -16.31 -10.75
CA GLY A 59 9.97 -15.95 -9.99
C GLY A 59 9.72 -15.39 -8.58
N TYR A 60 8.46 -15.33 -8.14
CA TYR A 60 8.10 -14.95 -6.78
C TYR A 60 7.77 -16.17 -5.92
N ARG A 61 7.92 -16.02 -4.62
CA ARG A 61 7.57 -17.06 -3.64
C ARG A 61 6.32 -16.64 -2.88
N PRO A 62 5.26 -17.44 -2.92
CA PRO A 62 4.04 -17.17 -2.20
C PRO A 62 4.16 -17.56 -0.73
N LEU A 63 3.33 -16.96 0.10
CA LEU A 63 3.11 -17.35 1.48
C LEU A 63 1.71 -16.94 1.90
N GLU A 64 1.05 -17.81 2.65
CA GLU A 64 -0.15 -17.49 3.39
C GLU A 64 -0.02 -18.03 4.82
N ARG A 65 -0.45 -17.24 5.80
CA ARG A 65 -0.48 -17.61 7.22
C ARG A 65 -1.67 -16.95 7.88
N THR A 66 -2.39 -17.75 8.66
CA THR A 66 -3.55 -17.30 9.41
C THR A 66 -3.37 -17.62 10.89
N VAL A 67 -3.86 -16.72 11.75
CA VAL A 67 -3.95 -16.92 13.20
C VAL A 67 -5.32 -16.50 13.69
N ARG A 68 -5.85 -17.24 14.67
CA ARG A 68 -7.08 -16.87 15.37
C ARG A 68 -6.77 -15.78 16.40
N LEU A 69 -7.53 -14.68 16.36
CA LEU A 69 -7.38 -13.53 17.26
C LEU A 69 -8.33 -13.62 18.47
N GLY A 70 -9.38 -14.43 18.39
CA GLY A 70 -10.45 -14.52 19.37
C GLY A 70 -11.79 -14.74 18.68
N SER A 71 -12.86 -14.16 19.22
CA SER A 71 -14.21 -14.26 18.67
C SER A 71 -15.08 -13.05 19.03
N GLY A 72 -16.11 -12.84 18.22
CA GLY A 72 -17.14 -11.82 18.38
C GLY A 72 -16.85 -10.50 17.67
N PRO A 73 -17.91 -9.66 17.47
CA PRO A 73 -17.84 -8.41 16.74
C PRO A 73 -16.87 -7.42 17.36
N GLU A 74 -16.89 -7.24 18.67
CA GLU A 74 -15.99 -6.33 19.39
C GLU A 74 -14.50 -6.66 19.14
N ARG A 75 -14.18 -7.96 19.10
CA ARG A 75 -12.83 -8.40 18.78
C ARG A 75 -12.45 -8.10 17.33
N PHE A 76 -13.40 -8.25 16.41
CA PHE A 76 -13.23 -7.90 15.01
C PHE A 76 -12.95 -6.40 14.86
N GLU A 77 -13.79 -5.53 15.43
CA GLU A 77 -13.65 -4.07 15.38
C GLU A 77 -12.31 -3.59 15.94
N THR A 78 -11.91 -4.11 17.11
CA THR A 78 -10.63 -3.78 17.74
C THR A 78 -9.45 -4.19 16.85
N ALA A 79 -9.53 -5.37 16.20
CA ALA A 79 -8.47 -5.84 15.31
C ALA A 79 -8.40 -5.01 14.03
N VAL A 80 -9.55 -4.64 13.47
CA VAL A 80 -9.68 -3.78 12.28
C VAL A 80 -9.12 -2.40 12.55
N ALA A 81 -9.48 -1.75 13.65
CA ALA A 81 -8.96 -0.43 14.01
C ALA A 81 -7.42 -0.43 14.10
N ALA A 82 -6.85 -1.46 14.76
CA ALA A 82 -5.41 -1.62 14.82
C ALA A 82 -4.78 -1.94 13.46
N LEU A 83 -5.43 -2.77 12.63
CA LEU A 83 -4.96 -3.11 11.30
C LEU A 83 -4.87 -1.87 10.42
N MET A 84 -5.96 -1.10 10.34
CA MET A 84 -6.12 0.02 9.43
C MET A 84 -5.30 1.27 9.80
N THR A 85 -4.60 1.25 10.93
CA THR A 85 -3.70 2.32 11.40
C THR A 85 -2.22 1.91 11.41
N TRP A 86 -1.81 0.97 10.57
CA TRP A 86 -0.46 0.40 10.55
C TRP A 86 -0.08 -0.32 11.85
N GLY A 87 -1.05 -0.73 12.65
CA GLY A 87 -0.78 -1.37 13.94
C GLY A 87 -0.02 -2.69 13.83
N VAL A 88 -0.17 -3.44 12.73
CA VAL A 88 0.62 -4.66 12.47
C VAL A 88 2.11 -4.32 12.40
N GLN A 89 2.49 -3.30 11.65
CA GLN A 89 3.87 -2.87 11.47
C GLN A 89 4.42 -2.26 12.76
N ARG A 90 3.70 -1.30 13.35
CA ARG A 90 4.12 -0.60 14.58
C ARG A 90 4.33 -1.57 15.74
N ARG A 91 3.37 -2.45 16.02
CA ARG A 91 3.47 -3.47 17.10
C ARG A 91 4.49 -4.57 16.81
N SER A 92 4.94 -4.69 15.57
CA SER A 92 6.04 -5.58 15.19
C SER A 92 7.43 -4.94 15.35
N GLY A 93 7.48 -3.70 15.87
CA GLY A 93 8.72 -2.96 16.11
C GLY A 93 9.22 -2.21 14.88
N PHE A 94 8.35 -1.91 13.91
CA PHE A 94 8.69 -1.04 12.80
C PHE A 94 8.23 0.38 13.10
N GLU A 95 9.03 1.34 12.67
CA GLU A 95 8.60 2.71 12.60
C GLU A 95 7.96 2.95 11.22
N VAL A 96 6.80 3.62 11.20
CA VAL A 96 6.08 3.99 9.99
C VAL A 96 6.20 5.50 9.80
N THR A 97 6.95 5.89 8.78
CA THR A 97 7.28 7.30 8.48
C THR A 97 6.85 7.68 7.08
N ASP A 98 6.92 8.97 6.75
CA ASP A 98 6.65 9.51 5.42
C ASP A 98 5.32 9.01 4.85
N VAL A 99 4.28 9.04 5.70
CA VAL A 99 2.93 8.65 5.32
C VAL A 99 2.33 9.78 4.50
N HIS A 100 1.96 9.47 3.26
CA HIS A 100 1.27 10.40 2.37
C HIS A 100 -0.01 9.74 1.89
N GLU A 101 -1.10 10.48 1.92
CA GLU A 101 -2.38 10.03 1.39
C GLU A 101 -2.27 9.76 -0.12
N GLY A 102 -3.03 8.79 -0.58
CA GLY A 102 -3.10 8.48 -2.00
C GLY A 102 -3.86 9.58 -2.75
N THR A 103 -3.38 9.98 -3.91
CA THR A 103 -4.05 10.96 -4.79
C THR A 103 -5.34 10.43 -5.42
N GLY A 104 -5.90 9.34 -4.93
CA GLY A 104 -7.18 8.78 -5.42
C GLY A 104 -7.11 8.10 -6.79
N GLU A 105 -5.99 8.12 -7.50
CA GLU A 105 -5.81 7.38 -8.75
C GLU A 105 -5.73 5.88 -8.47
N HIS A 106 -6.85 5.21 -8.67
CA HIS A 106 -6.98 3.77 -8.56
C HIS A 106 -6.37 3.08 -9.78
N TYR A 107 -5.53 2.09 -9.56
CA TYR A 107 -5.38 0.97 -10.48
C TYR A 107 -6.63 0.06 -10.35
N THR A 108 -7.78 0.56 -10.71
CA THR A 108 -8.95 -0.29 -10.93
C THR A 108 -8.81 -0.87 -12.32
N GLY A 109 -8.60 -2.17 -12.43
CA GLY A 109 -8.92 -2.88 -13.66
C GLY A 109 -10.33 -2.44 -14.08
N ILE A 110 -10.58 -2.33 -15.39
CA ILE A 110 -11.88 -1.97 -15.92
C ILE A 110 -12.87 -3.02 -15.38
N ALA A 111 -13.75 -2.61 -14.46
CA ALA A 111 -14.84 -3.44 -14.01
C ALA A 111 -15.92 -3.40 -15.09
N TYR A 112 -16.45 -4.56 -15.44
CA TYR A 112 -17.55 -4.71 -16.41
C TYR A 112 -18.82 -5.07 -15.64
N ASP A 113 -19.96 -4.57 -16.09
CA ASP A 113 -21.27 -5.03 -15.61
C ASP A 113 -21.57 -6.45 -16.12
N ASP A 114 -22.69 -7.02 -15.68
CA ASP A 114 -23.13 -8.36 -16.09
C ASP A 114 -23.43 -8.48 -17.60
N GLN A 115 -23.43 -7.36 -18.33
CA GLN A 115 -23.61 -7.26 -19.78
C GLN A 115 -22.30 -7.01 -20.53
N GLY A 116 -21.16 -6.95 -19.81
CA GLY A 116 -19.86 -6.73 -20.40
C GLY A 116 -19.57 -5.27 -20.76
N THR A 117 -20.37 -4.32 -20.27
CA THR A 117 -20.15 -2.89 -20.47
C THR A 117 -19.16 -2.39 -19.42
N PRO A 118 -18.12 -1.62 -19.81
CA PRO A 118 -17.23 -1.01 -18.84
C PRO A 118 -18.04 -0.13 -17.88
N LEU A 119 -18.03 -0.45 -16.60
CA LEU A 119 -18.57 0.42 -15.58
C LEU A 119 -17.69 1.68 -15.59
N GLY A 120 -18.26 2.76 -16.12
CA GLY A 120 -17.66 4.08 -16.11
C GLY A 120 -17.22 4.40 -14.68
N LEU A 121 -16.16 5.20 -14.55
CA LEU A 121 -15.72 5.76 -13.28
C LEU A 121 -16.93 6.40 -12.59
N GLN A 122 -17.66 5.62 -11.82
CA GLN A 122 -18.60 6.20 -10.87
C GLN A 122 -17.75 7.07 -9.97
N GLU A 123 -18.07 8.35 -9.95
CA GLU A 123 -17.57 9.30 -8.95
C GLU A 123 -17.70 8.61 -7.59
N ARG A 124 -16.62 8.03 -7.16
CA ARG A 124 -16.54 7.49 -5.81
C ARG A 124 -16.52 8.73 -4.95
N ALA A 125 -17.66 8.98 -4.31
CA ALA A 125 -17.76 10.00 -3.28
C ALA A 125 -16.44 10.05 -2.52
N GLU A 126 -15.85 11.23 -2.43
CA GLU A 126 -14.72 11.53 -1.56
C GLU A 126 -15.06 10.91 -0.21
N ARG A 127 -14.52 9.72 0.07
CA ARG A 127 -14.62 9.18 1.41
C ARG A 127 -13.78 10.13 2.24
N GLU A 128 -14.44 10.91 3.08
CA GLU A 128 -13.79 11.65 4.14
C GLU A 128 -12.74 10.75 4.77
N ALA A 129 -11.52 11.26 4.90
CA ALA A 129 -10.45 10.50 5.52
C ALA A 129 -10.94 10.06 6.91
N VAL A 130 -11.17 8.76 7.08
CA VAL A 130 -11.61 8.22 8.36
C VAL A 130 -10.40 8.19 9.26
N PHE A 131 -10.46 8.90 10.36
CA PHE A 131 -9.42 8.94 11.38
C PHE A 131 -9.77 8.00 12.52
N ALA A 132 -8.76 7.35 13.08
CA ALA A 132 -8.89 6.64 14.34
C ALA A 132 -9.05 7.62 15.51
N GLU A 133 -9.47 7.12 16.69
CA GLU A 133 -9.64 7.93 17.91
C GLU A 133 -8.37 8.72 18.29
N ASP A 134 -7.19 8.24 17.93
CA ASP A 134 -5.89 8.89 18.16
C ASP A 134 -5.51 9.90 17.06
N GLY A 135 -6.41 10.19 16.11
CA GLY A 135 -6.18 11.10 14.98
C GLY A 135 -5.28 10.51 13.87
N SER A 136 -4.92 9.23 13.92
CA SER A 136 -4.17 8.58 12.85
C SER A 136 -5.08 8.35 11.64
N PRO A 137 -4.67 8.72 10.40
CA PRO A 137 -5.48 8.44 9.22
C PRO A 137 -5.54 6.94 8.97
N TYR A 138 -6.72 6.45 8.61
CA TYR A 138 -6.89 5.07 8.17
C TYR A 138 -6.20 4.86 6.82
N ILE A 139 -5.68 3.64 6.65
CA ILE A 139 -5.04 3.23 5.41
C ILE A 139 -6.05 3.32 4.27
N SER A 140 -5.65 4.03 3.22
CA SER A 140 -6.45 4.25 2.01
C SER A 140 -5.69 3.81 0.76
N ASN A 141 -6.44 3.59 -0.33
CA ASN A 141 -5.85 3.23 -1.62
C ASN A 141 -4.86 4.30 -2.10
N GLY A 142 -3.70 3.85 -2.60
CA GLY A 142 -2.66 4.74 -3.10
C GLY A 142 -1.80 5.39 -2.02
N MET A 143 -2.17 5.28 -0.74
CA MET A 143 -1.34 5.77 0.37
C MET A 143 0.08 5.21 0.29
N THR A 144 1.08 6.04 0.57
CA THR A 144 2.47 5.64 0.60
C THR A 144 3.04 5.80 2.00
N ALA A 145 4.01 4.96 2.34
CA ALA A 145 4.74 5.05 3.61
C ALA A 145 6.16 4.49 3.46
N VAL A 146 7.01 4.79 4.41
CA VAL A 146 8.32 4.16 4.56
C VAL A 146 8.34 3.38 5.85
N LEU A 147 8.51 2.06 5.74
CA LEU A 147 8.68 1.18 6.89
C LEU A 147 10.17 1.12 7.26
N LYS A 148 10.50 1.57 8.46
CA LYS A 148 11.86 1.45 9.01
C LYS A 148 11.96 0.14 9.78
N VAL A 149 12.70 -0.81 9.22
CA VAL A 149 12.81 -2.19 9.72
C VAL A 149 14.13 -2.37 10.46
N PRO A 150 14.14 -2.63 11.78
CA PRO A 150 15.36 -2.88 12.51
C PRO A 150 15.95 -4.26 12.16
N VAL A 151 17.22 -4.28 11.76
CA VAL A 151 17.96 -5.49 11.40
C VAL A 151 19.33 -5.45 12.10
N GLY A 152 19.43 -6.06 13.28
CA GLY A 152 20.62 -5.95 14.13
C GLY A 152 20.91 -4.49 14.48
N PRO A 153 22.13 -3.99 14.24
CA PRO A 153 22.49 -2.59 14.50
C PRO A 153 22.04 -1.63 13.40
N PHE A 154 21.44 -2.12 12.32
CA PHE A 154 21.04 -1.33 11.16
C PHE A 154 19.53 -1.17 11.07
N THR A 155 19.09 -0.11 10.40
CA THR A 155 17.69 0.11 10.03
C THR A 155 17.57 0.10 8.50
N LEU A 156 16.72 -0.78 7.96
CA LEU A 156 16.42 -0.81 6.55
C LEU A 156 15.20 0.05 6.26
N SER A 157 15.29 0.88 5.22
CA SER A 157 14.16 1.60 4.69
C SER A 157 13.43 0.74 3.66
N ALA A 158 12.14 0.57 3.84
CA ALA A 158 11.27 -0.23 2.98
C ALA A 158 10.08 0.64 2.50
N PRO A 159 10.23 1.40 1.40
CA PRO A 159 9.17 2.21 0.84
C PRO A 159 8.06 1.33 0.27
N VAL A 160 6.81 1.62 0.64
CA VAL A 160 5.61 0.86 0.22
C VAL A 160 4.53 1.77 -0.33
N ARG A 161 3.61 1.20 -1.12
CA ARG A 161 2.38 1.83 -1.57
C ARG A 161 1.22 0.88 -1.37
N VAL A 162 0.13 1.36 -0.78
CA VAL A 162 -1.13 0.63 -0.67
C VAL A 162 -1.71 0.48 -2.08
N VAL A 163 -1.94 -0.76 -2.51
CA VAL A 163 -2.39 -1.09 -3.86
C VAL A 163 -3.88 -1.39 -3.91
N TYR A 164 -4.46 -1.86 -2.81
CA TYR A 164 -5.90 -1.99 -2.63
C TYR A 164 -6.28 -2.01 -1.14
N VAL A 165 -7.53 -1.69 -0.87
CA VAL A 165 -8.21 -1.85 0.42
C VAL A 165 -9.46 -2.68 0.19
N VAL A 166 -9.73 -3.64 1.08
CA VAL A 166 -10.97 -4.43 1.16
C VAL A 166 -11.75 -3.92 2.35
N ASP A 167 -13.02 -3.59 2.12
CA ASP A 167 -13.94 -3.03 3.12
C ASP A 167 -15.31 -3.70 2.97
N GLU A 168 -15.39 -4.95 3.44
CA GLU A 168 -16.58 -5.79 3.44
C GLU A 168 -17.10 -5.95 4.89
N PRO A 169 -18.38 -6.22 5.12
CA PRO A 169 -18.95 -6.28 6.48
C PRO A 169 -18.24 -7.27 7.42
N THR A 170 -17.67 -8.34 6.89
CA THR A 170 -17.01 -9.40 7.67
C THR A 170 -15.55 -9.62 7.30
N ARG A 171 -15.02 -8.81 6.37
CA ARG A 171 -13.63 -8.92 5.92
C ARG A 171 -13.06 -7.55 5.59
N ILE A 172 -12.13 -7.10 6.39
CA ILE A 172 -11.45 -5.82 6.21
C ILE A 172 -9.95 -6.04 6.12
N GLY A 173 -9.31 -5.28 5.22
CA GLY A 173 -7.88 -5.38 5.05
C GLY A 173 -7.33 -4.52 3.93
N TYR A 174 -6.04 -4.64 3.71
CA TYR A 174 -5.33 -3.93 2.66
C TYR A 174 -4.12 -4.72 2.17
N ALA A 175 -3.62 -4.36 1.01
CA ALA A 175 -2.31 -4.78 0.56
C ALA A 175 -1.43 -3.59 0.23
N TYR A 176 -0.14 -3.75 0.48
CA TYR A 176 0.86 -2.84 -0.05
C TYR A 176 1.87 -3.56 -0.95
N GLY A 177 2.35 -2.83 -1.95
CA GLY A 177 3.42 -3.25 -2.83
C GLY A 177 4.71 -2.51 -2.55
N SER A 178 5.84 -3.17 -2.81
CA SER A 178 7.17 -2.58 -2.72
C SER A 178 7.38 -1.50 -3.78
N ARG A 179 7.97 -0.36 -3.37
CA ARG A 179 8.41 0.72 -4.26
C ARG A 179 9.92 0.64 -4.54
N ALA A 180 10.43 1.55 -5.35
CA ALA A 180 11.87 1.69 -5.61
C ALA A 180 12.66 1.75 -4.29
N HIS A 181 13.86 1.15 -4.27
CA HIS A 181 14.74 1.04 -3.09
C HIS A 181 14.24 0.12 -1.96
N HIS A 182 13.08 -0.55 -2.11
CA HIS A 182 12.67 -1.58 -1.17
C HIS A 182 13.59 -2.80 -1.28
N PRO A 183 14.03 -3.43 -0.17
CA PRO A 183 14.96 -4.57 -0.20
C PRO A 183 14.37 -5.83 -0.84
N VAL A 184 13.03 -5.89 -0.92
CA VAL A 184 12.27 -7.01 -1.50
C VAL A 184 11.32 -6.45 -2.55
N SER A 185 11.12 -7.17 -3.67
CA SER A 185 10.08 -6.88 -4.65
C SER A 185 8.89 -7.82 -4.42
N GLY A 186 7.67 -7.27 -4.40
CA GLY A 186 6.43 -8.06 -4.25
C GLY A 186 5.33 -7.30 -3.53
N GLU A 187 4.31 -8.05 -3.13
CA GLU A 187 3.08 -7.57 -2.51
C GLU A 187 2.80 -8.33 -1.23
N GLU A 188 2.29 -7.65 -0.22
CA GLU A 188 1.88 -8.24 1.06
C GLU A 188 0.52 -7.69 1.48
N ALA A 189 -0.42 -8.58 1.72
CA ALA A 189 -1.79 -8.31 2.11
C ALA A 189 -2.06 -8.79 3.53
N PHE A 190 -2.94 -8.07 4.20
CA PHE A 190 -3.36 -8.29 5.58
C PHE A 190 -4.87 -8.19 5.66
N PHE A 191 -5.51 -9.22 6.23
CA PHE A 191 -6.97 -9.28 6.37
C PHE A 191 -7.35 -9.69 7.79
N VAL A 192 -8.37 -9.03 8.33
CA VAL A 192 -9.11 -9.48 9.51
C VAL A 192 -10.47 -9.94 9.03
N GLU A 193 -10.89 -11.14 9.45
CA GLU A 193 -12.11 -11.79 8.99
C GLU A 193 -12.93 -12.26 10.20
N LEU A 194 -14.23 -11.95 10.18
CA LEU A 194 -15.21 -12.48 11.13
C LEU A 194 -15.98 -13.60 10.44
N HIS A 195 -15.82 -14.83 10.95
CA HIS A 195 -16.45 -16.01 10.40
C HIS A 195 -17.87 -16.22 10.96
N PRO A 196 -18.72 -17.02 10.27
CA PRO A 196 -20.10 -17.28 10.72
C PRO A 196 -20.20 -17.94 12.10
N ASP A 197 -19.17 -18.67 12.54
CA ASP A 197 -19.05 -19.26 13.88
C ASP A 197 -18.61 -18.25 14.95
N GLY A 198 -18.47 -16.98 14.57
CA GLY A 198 -18.00 -15.90 15.40
C GLY A 198 -16.47 -15.84 15.56
N ALA A 199 -15.71 -16.76 15.00
CA ALA A 199 -14.25 -16.70 15.07
C ALA A 199 -13.72 -15.48 14.33
N VAL A 200 -12.71 -14.80 14.91
CA VAL A 200 -11.99 -13.71 14.26
C VAL A 200 -10.59 -14.19 13.91
N THR A 201 -10.23 -14.08 12.64
CA THR A 201 -8.92 -14.49 12.15
C THR A 201 -8.15 -13.32 11.55
N PHE A 202 -6.82 -13.42 11.59
CA PHE A 202 -5.91 -12.52 10.90
C PHE A 202 -5.06 -13.31 9.92
N THR A 203 -5.15 -12.94 8.65
CA THR A 203 -4.47 -13.60 7.55
C THR A 203 -3.46 -12.68 6.89
N ILE A 204 -2.27 -13.19 6.67
CA ILE A 204 -1.21 -12.54 5.88
C ILE A 204 -1.05 -13.36 4.60
N ARG A 205 -1.14 -12.69 3.45
CA ARG A 205 -0.86 -13.26 2.13
C ARG A 205 0.23 -12.44 1.46
N ARG A 206 1.18 -13.09 0.81
CA ARG A 206 2.20 -12.37 0.07
C ARG A 206 2.79 -13.20 -1.05
N PHE A 207 3.37 -12.52 -2.02
CA PHE A 207 4.40 -13.06 -2.90
C PHE A 207 5.58 -12.11 -2.95
N SER A 208 6.78 -12.64 -2.87
CA SER A 208 7.98 -11.82 -2.80
C SER A 208 9.21 -12.49 -3.39
N ARG A 209 10.15 -11.65 -3.84
CA ARG A 209 11.51 -12.04 -4.21
C ARG A 209 12.51 -10.98 -3.76
N PRO A 210 13.79 -11.32 -3.55
CA PRO A 210 14.81 -10.31 -3.30
C PRO A 210 14.89 -9.31 -4.46
N ALA A 211 14.93 -8.00 -4.15
CA ALA A 211 14.94 -6.96 -5.16
C ALA A 211 16.28 -6.92 -5.95
N THR A 212 17.39 -7.33 -5.32
CA THR A 212 18.73 -7.25 -5.90
C THR A 212 19.37 -8.63 -6.09
N ARG A 213 20.35 -8.71 -7.01
CA ARG A 213 21.17 -9.93 -7.20
C ARG A 213 21.95 -10.30 -5.93
N MET A 214 22.46 -9.30 -5.19
CA MET A 214 23.13 -9.53 -3.90
C MET A 214 22.17 -10.09 -2.85
N GLY A 215 20.94 -9.61 -2.77
CA GLY A 215 19.92 -10.17 -1.89
C GLY A 215 19.60 -11.64 -2.20
N ARG A 216 19.80 -12.10 -3.44
CA ARG A 216 19.69 -13.53 -3.80
C ARG A 216 20.84 -14.36 -3.25
N LEU A 217 22.06 -13.82 -3.22
CA LEU A 217 23.23 -14.50 -2.65
C LEU A 217 23.07 -14.74 -1.15
N PHE A 218 22.49 -13.77 -0.42
CA PHE A 218 22.18 -13.89 1.01
C PHE A 218 20.78 -14.48 1.29
N GLY A 219 20.23 -15.20 0.34
CA GLY A 219 18.89 -15.77 0.38
C GLY A 219 18.49 -16.51 1.68
N PRO A 220 19.36 -17.31 2.32
CA PRO A 220 19.04 -17.94 3.60
C PRO A 220 18.80 -16.94 4.74
N VAL A 221 19.64 -15.89 4.83
CA VAL A 221 19.52 -14.84 5.85
C VAL A 221 18.26 -14.00 5.64
N VAL A 222 17.98 -13.62 4.39
CA VAL A 222 16.77 -12.89 4.01
C VAL A 222 15.52 -13.71 4.37
N ARG A 223 15.51 -15.01 4.08
CA ARG A 223 14.39 -15.91 4.44
C ARG A 223 14.19 -16.03 5.95
N TRP A 224 15.27 -16.16 6.70
CA TRP A 224 15.20 -16.22 8.16
C TRP A 224 14.62 -14.93 8.74
N GLN A 225 15.08 -13.77 8.26
CA GLN A 225 14.55 -12.46 8.62
C GLN A 225 13.07 -12.33 8.28
N GLN A 226 12.66 -12.72 7.07
CA GLN A 226 11.27 -12.72 6.66
C GLN A 226 10.38 -13.60 7.54
N ARG A 227 10.86 -14.78 7.95
CA ARG A 227 10.13 -15.65 8.90
C ARG A 227 9.94 -14.98 10.25
N ARG A 228 10.98 -14.31 10.78
CA ARG A 228 10.87 -13.57 12.05
C ARG A 228 9.87 -12.42 11.94
N ILE A 229 9.89 -11.67 10.86
CA ILE A 229 8.93 -10.59 10.59
C ILE A 229 7.51 -11.14 10.53
N THR A 230 7.27 -12.20 9.76
CA THR A 230 5.94 -12.82 9.66
C THR A 230 5.44 -13.29 11.03
N THR A 231 6.30 -13.88 11.86
CA THR A 231 5.92 -14.30 13.22
C THR A 231 5.55 -13.11 14.11
N ARG A 232 6.27 -11.98 14.00
CA ARG A 232 5.92 -10.74 14.72
C ARG A 232 4.58 -10.19 14.24
N TYR A 233 4.36 -10.14 12.93
CA TYR A 233 3.11 -9.69 12.34
C TYR A 233 1.91 -10.52 12.84
N LEU A 234 2.00 -11.84 12.84
CA LEU A 234 0.93 -12.72 13.35
C LEU A 234 0.60 -12.49 14.82
N ARG A 235 1.58 -12.02 15.60
CA ARG A 235 1.39 -11.71 17.02
C ARG A 235 0.92 -10.28 17.28
N ALA A 236 1.07 -9.38 16.30
CA ALA A 236 0.83 -7.97 16.49
C ALA A 236 -0.62 -7.61 16.85
N LEU A 237 -1.58 -8.41 16.36
CA LEU A 237 -2.99 -8.21 16.63
C LEU A 237 -3.55 -9.18 17.70
N LEU A 238 -2.73 -10.06 18.31
CA LEU A 238 -3.20 -10.89 19.41
C LEU A 238 -3.56 -10.02 20.62
N PRO A 239 -4.58 -10.38 21.39
CA PRO A 239 -4.89 -9.72 22.65
C PRO A 239 -3.69 -9.77 23.60
N ALA A 240 -3.49 -8.72 24.40
CA ALA A 240 -2.55 -8.79 25.50
C ALA A 240 -2.92 -9.97 26.39
N ARG A 241 -1.92 -10.80 26.75
CA ARG A 241 -2.16 -11.83 27.73
C ARG A 241 -2.54 -11.15 29.04
N SER A 242 -3.74 -11.44 29.54
CA SER A 242 -4.07 -11.13 30.94
C SER A 242 -3.02 -11.79 31.81
N ALA A 243 -2.31 -11.00 32.59
CA ALA A 243 -1.33 -11.48 33.55
C ALA A 243 -2.03 -12.21 34.68
#